data_3d88a4ba96780d9d6e00824ea57e0c64
#
_entry.id   3d88a4ba96780d9d6e00824ea57e0c64
#
_cell.length_a   1.000
_cell.length_b   1.000
_cell.length_c   1.000
_cell.angle_alpha   90.00
_cell.angle_beta   90.00
_cell.angle_gamma   90.00
#
_symmetry.space_group_name_H-M   'P 1'
#
loop_
_entity.id
_entity.type
_entity.pdbx_description
1 polymer ?
#
loop_
_entity_poly.entity_id
_entity_poly.type
_entity_poly.pdbx_seq_one_letter_code
_entity_poly.pdbx_strand_id
1 'polypeptide(L)'
;MSSSLHHSIIRAASELWNYHRLYEPLLPADGILVFGSNDLRVADHAAELYHRGMASWILFTGGRGRMTEHWPDTEAACFAARAKTHGVPDEVVYCEPNATHTGENILFSREMMARHSLDSKHVIVLQKPYMERRTRASIEKQWPELSFRVSSPPIPMDQYPNNSIGMDDLIHAMVGDLFRIIDYADKGLSTAQIIPSLVHDAYHHLMDAGYTRYVPR
;
A
#
# COMPACT_ATOMS: atom_id res chain seq x y z
N MET A 1 -8.15 -25.32 -15.87
CA MET A 1 -9.12 -24.27 -16.28
C MET A 1 -9.08 -24.17 -17.79
N SER A 2 -10.22 -23.94 -18.46
CA SER A 2 -10.21 -23.71 -19.91
C SER A 2 -9.47 -22.40 -20.21
N SER A 3 -8.79 -22.29 -21.35
CA SER A 3 -8.06 -21.06 -21.76
C SER A 3 -8.96 -19.83 -21.74
N SER A 4 -10.24 -19.97 -22.09
CA SER A 4 -11.23 -18.89 -22.05
C SER A 4 -11.51 -18.37 -20.64
N LEU A 5 -11.65 -19.25 -19.64
CA LEU A 5 -11.86 -18.85 -18.24
C LEU A 5 -10.64 -18.14 -17.68
N HIS A 6 -9.44 -18.63 -17.98
CA HIS A 6 -8.21 -17.97 -17.56
C HIS A 6 -8.12 -16.53 -18.10
N HIS A 7 -8.41 -16.32 -19.40
CA HIS A 7 -8.40 -14.97 -19.98
C HIS A 7 -9.43 -14.03 -19.34
N SER A 8 -10.64 -14.51 -19.00
CA SER A 8 -11.65 -13.69 -18.35
C SER A 8 -11.24 -13.28 -16.93
N ILE A 9 -10.59 -14.17 -16.17
CA ILE A 9 -10.06 -13.89 -14.85
C ILE A 9 -8.96 -12.82 -14.90
N ILE A 10 -7.99 -12.97 -15.79
CA ILE A 10 -6.89 -11.98 -15.93
C ILE A 10 -7.42 -10.62 -16.37
N ARG A 11 -8.39 -10.58 -17.26
CA ARG A 11 -9.05 -9.32 -17.67
C ARG A 11 -9.73 -8.64 -16.48
N ALA A 12 -10.53 -9.36 -15.71
CA ALA A 12 -11.20 -8.81 -14.53
C ALA A 12 -10.18 -8.37 -13.47
N ALA A 13 -9.11 -9.13 -13.26
CA ALA A 13 -8.02 -8.74 -12.36
C ALA A 13 -7.33 -7.45 -12.82
N SER A 14 -7.14 -7.25 -14.13
CA SER A 14 -6.57 -6.02 -14.69
C SER A 14 -7.46 -4.79 -14.45
N GLU A 15 -8.79 -4.94 -14.48
CA GLU A 15 -9.72 -3.85 -14.13
C GLU A 15 -9.57 -3.45 -12.66
N LEU A 16 -9.47 -4.43 -11.74
CA LEU A 16 -9.23 -4.15 -10.33
C LEU A 16 -7.85 -3.50 -10.11
N TRP A 17 -6.81 -4.02 -10.74
CA TRP A 17 -5.47 -3.44 -10.65
C TRP A 17 -5.46 -1.96 -11.06
N ASN A 18 -6.04 -1.65 -12.22
CA ASN A 18 -6.11 -0.29 -12.73
C ASN A 18 -6.95 0.63 -11.84
N TYR A 19 -8.02 0.12 -11.25
CA TYR A 19 -8.83 0.86 -10.29
C TYR A 19 -8.08 1.15 -8.99
N HIS A 20 -7.34 0.20 -8.45
CA HIS A 20 -6.58 0.37 -7.22
C HIS A 20 -5.44 1.37 -7.37
N ARG A 21 -4.82 1.45 -8.56
CA ARG A 21 -3.74 2.39 -8.88
C ARG A 21 -4.29 3.80 -9.06
N LEU A 22 -3.59 4.78 -8.52
CA LEU A 22 -3.96 6.20 -8.65
C LEU A 22 -3.18 6.91 -9.74
N TYR A 23 -1.99 6.40 -10.09
CA TYR A 23 -1.11 6.97 -11.11
C TYR A 23 -0.81 8.47 -10.89
N GLU A 24 -0.68 8.89 -9.64
CA GLU A 24 -0.46 10.30 -9.32
C GLU A 24 0.94 10.75 -9.71
N PRO A 25 1.06 11.92 -10.37
CA PRO A 25 2.37 12.51 -10.60
C PRO A 25 2.98 12.92 -9.24
N LEU A 26 4.18 12.44 -8.97
CA LEU A 26 4.91 12.83 -7.78
C LEU A 26 5.62 14.17 -7.98
N LEU A 27 5.60 14.98 -6.93
CA LEU A 27 6.35 16.20 -6.78
C LEU A 27 7.30 16.06 -5.59
N PRO A 28 8.40 16.82 -5.51
CA PRO A 28 9.23 16.87 -4.32
C PRO A 28 8.39 17.18 -3.08
N ALA A 29 8.69 16.49 -2.00
CA ALA A 29 7.97 16.52 -0.74
C ALA A 29 8.94 16.70 0.43
N ASP A 30 8.42 16.95 1.63
CA ASP A 30 9.25 17.07 2.83
C ASP A 30 9.78 15.69 3.24
N GLY A 31 8.94 14.65 3.14
CA GLY A 31 9.29 13.29 3.53
C GLY A 31 8.53 12.20 2.76
N ILE A 32 9.00 10.98 2.97
CA ILE A 32 8.36 9.74 2.48
C ILE A 32 7.84 8.97 3.68
N LEU A 33 6.55 8.68 3.69
CA LEU A 33 5.87 7.85 4.67
C LEU A 33 5.57 6.48 4.06
N VAL A 34 6.12 5.42 4.60
CA VAL A 34 6.02 4.07 4.04
C VAL A 34 5.23 3.18 4.98
N PHE A 35 4.05 2.75 4.56
CA PHE A 35 3.25 1.81 5.33
C PHE A 35 3.74 0.39 5.13
N GLY A 36 3.93 -0.32 6.22
CA GLY A 36 4.42 -1.69 6.26
C GLY A 36 3.58 -2.66 5.44
N SER A 37 4.26 -3.68 4.97
CA SER A 37 3.66 -4.79 4.22
C SER A 37 4.68 -5.92 4.04
N ASN A 38 4.22 -7.03 3.46
CA ASN A 38 5.07 -8.18 3.13
C ASN A 38 5.88 -8.02 1.82
N ASP A 39 5.99 -6.80 1.26
CA ASP A 39 6.68 -6.55 -0.01
C ASP A 39 7.82 -5.55 0.14
N LEU A 40 9.04 -6.03 0.23
CA LEU A 40 10.25 -5.21 0.38
C LEU A 40 10.52 -4.27 -0.80
N ARG A 41 9.91 -4.50 -1.98
CA ARG A 41 10.04 -3.60 -3.13
C ARG A 41 9.48 -2.19 -2.86
N VAL A 42 8.59 -2.07 -1.87
CA VAL A 42 8.11 -0.75 -1.43
C VAL A 42 9.24 0.04 -0.76
N ALA A 43 10.10 -0.64 0.02
CA ALA A 43 11.29 0.00 0.62
C ALA A 43 12.36 0.32 -0.44
N ASP A 44 12.52 -0.55 -1.46
CA ASP A 44 13.42 -0.27 -2.59
C ASP A 44 12.98 1.02 -3.30
N HIS A 45 11.67 1.17 -3.56
CA HIS A 45 11.13 2.37 -4.19
C HIS A 45 11.25 3.63 -3.31
N ALA A 46 11.13 3.48 -1.99
CA ALA A 46 11.38 4.58 -1.06
C ALA A 46 12.84 5.08 -1.16
N ALA A 47 13.80 4.15 -1.18
CA ALA A 47 15.20 4.47 -1.33
C ALA A 47 15.50 5.14 -2.69
N GLU A 48 14.90 4.65 -3.79
CA GLU A 48 15.01 5.26 -5.11
C GLU A 48 14.51 6.71 -5.10
N LEU A 49 13.32 6.97 -4.55
CA LEU A 49 12.78 8.32 -4.46
C LEU A 49 13.64 9.24 -3.61
N TYR A 50 14.18 8.75 -2.49
CA TYR A 50 15.12 9.51 -1.67
C TYR A 50 16.37 9.91 -2.46
N HIS A 51 17.02 8.98 -3.16
CA HIS A 51 18.21 9.26 -3.97
C HIS A 51 17.94 10.20 -5.15
N ARG A 52 16.71 10.26 -5.63
CA ARG A 52 16.26 11.25 -6.62
C ARG A 52 15.99 12.63 -6.02
N GLY A 53 16.23 12.82 -4.73
CA GLY A 53 15.98 14.08 -4.04
C GLY A 53 14.50 14.44 -3.89
N MET A 54 13.61 13.43 -3.92
CA MET A 54 12.17 13.65 -3.80
C MET A 54 11.73 13.95 -2.37
N ALA A 55 12.56 13.65 -1.36
CA ALA A 55 12.27 13.95 0.04
C ALA A 55 13.56 13.95 0.88
N SER A 56 13.52 14.57 2.06
CA SER A 56 14.67 14.71 2.97
C SER A 56 14.73 13.66 4.07
N TRP A 57 13.63 12.93 4.33
CA TRP A 57 13.55 11.88 5.34
C TRP A 57 12.59 10.77 4.90
N ILE A 58 12.73 9.57 5.51
CA ILE A 58 11.84 8.43 5.30
C ILE A 58 11.36 7.91 6.66
N LEU A 59 10.05 7.76 6.85
CA LEU A 59 9.45 7.09 8.00
C LEU A 59 8.82 5.77 7.53
N PHE A 60 9.35 4.66 8.04
CA PHE A 60 8.76 3.34 7.89
C PHE A 60 7.87 3.03 9.09
N THR A 61 6.63 2.61 8.88
CA THR A 61 5.68 2.24 9.92
C THR A 61 5.14 0.84 9.70
N GLY A 62 4.98 0.07 10.74
CA GLY A 62 4.40 -1.26 10.73
C GLY A 62 5.10 -2.25 11.65
N GLY A 63 4.32 -2.90 12.48
CA GLY A 63 4.72 -4.04 13.32
C GLY A 63 4.85 -5.34 12.50
N ARG A 64 4.51 -6.47 13.11
CA ARG A 64 4.39 -7.75 12.40
C ARG A 64 2.94 -8.01 12.04
N GLY A 65 2.67 -8.17 10.75
CA GLY A 65 1.37 -8.62 10.27
C GLY A 65 1.31 -10.12 10.07
N ARG A 66 0.11 -10.66 9.81
CA ARG A 66 -0.09 -12.10 9.57
C ARG A 66 0.81 -12.68 8.47
N MET A 67 1.13 -11.90 7.43
CA MET A 67 1.99 -12.35 6.33
C MET A 67 3.49 -12.20 6.62
N THR A 68 3.84 -11.55 7.73
CA THR A 68 5.22 -11.23 8.13
C THR A 68 5.59 -11.76 9.51
N GLU A 69 4.75 -12.62 10.11
CA GLU A 69 5.00 -13.24 11.42
C GLU A 69 6.35 -13.97 11.48
N HIS A 70 6.77 -14.55 10.35
CA HIS A 70 8.03 -15.28 10.19
C HIS A 70 9.24 -14.37 9.92
N TRP A 71 9.06 -13.08 9.76
CA TRP A 71 10.16 -12.15 9.54
C TRP A 71 11.01 -12.00 10.78
N PRO A 72 12.34 -11.72 10.63
CA PRO A 72 13.24 -11.59 11.77
C PRO A 72 12.88 -10.41 12.67
N ASP A 73 12.24 -9.37 12.10
CA ASP A 73 11.86 -8.15 12.80
C ASP A 73 10.50 -7.61 12.31
N THR A 74 10.09 -6.43 12.77
CA THR A 74 8.90 -5.72 12.33
C THR A 74 9.01 -5.30 10.86
N GLU A 75 7.87 -5.06 10.21
CA GLU A 75 7.85 -4.60 8.82
C GLU A 75 8.64 -3.29 8.67
N ALA A 76 8.46 -2.34 9.60
CA ALA A 76 9.20 -1.08 9.61
C ALA A 76 10.72 -1.29 9.71
N ALA A 77 11.18 -2.16 10.61
CA ALA A 77 12.60 -2.44 10.78
C ALA A 77 13.21 -3.16 9.56
N CYS A 78 12.49 -4.13 8.99
CA CYS A 78 12.92 -4.82 7.77
C CYS A 78 13.00 -3.85 6.57
N PHE A 79 12.03 -2.94 6.44
CA PHE A 79 12.01 -1.92 5.40
C PHE A 79 13.16 -0.92 5.57
N ALA A 80 13.40 -0.45 6.80
CA ALA A 80 14.53 0.43 7.10
C ALA A 80 15.88 -0.25 6.81
N ALA A 81 16.05 -1.49 7.24
CA ALA A 81 17.26 -2.27 6.92
C ALA A 81 17.44 -2.40 5.39
N ARG A 82 16.36 -2.64 4.65
CA ARG A 82 16.38 -2.72 3.20
C ARG A 82 16.79 -1.39 2.55
N ALA A 83 16.23 -0.27 2.96
CA ALA A 83 16.58 1.06 2.46
C ALA A 83 18.06 1.40 2.72
N LYS A 84 18.58 1.04 3.91
CA LYS A 84 19.98 1.19 4.26
C LYS A 84 20.92 0.38 3.35
N THR A 85 20.52 -0.84 2.93
CA THR A 85 21.31 -1.60 1.93
C THR A 85 21.38 -0.90 0.57
N HIS A 86 20.46 0.01 0.29
CA HIS A 86 20.49 0.90 -0.88
C HIS A 86 21.20 2.23 -0.61
N GLY A 87 21.89 2.39 0.52
CA GLY A 87 22.69 3.57 0.82
C GLY A 87 21.90 4.76 1.38
N VAL A 88 20.67 4.57 1.86
CA VAL A 88 19.94 5.62 2.59
C VAL A 88 20.60 5.79 3.96
N PRO A 89 21.04 7.02 4.35
CA PRO A 89 21.72 7.27 5.62
C PRO A 89 20.80 7.02 6.84
N ASP A 90 21.39 6.55 7.94
CA ASP A 90 20.65 6.23 9.17
C ASP A 90 19.94 7.44 9.78
N GLU A 91 20.55 8.61 9.70
CA GLU A 91 20.07 9.86 10.29
C GLU A 91 18.77 10.40 9.65
N VAL A 92 18.40 9.93 8.45
CA VAL A 92 17.17 10.33 7.76
C VAL A 92 16.10 9.25 7.80
N VAL A 93 16.36 8.11 8.45
CA VAL A 93 15.45 6.96 8.54
C VAL A 93 14.80 6.89 9.92
N TYR A 94 13.48 6.92 9.95
CA TYR A 94 12.67 6.77 11.15
C TYR A 94 11.86 5.48 11.07
N CYS A 95 11.64 4.82 12.23
CA CYS A 95 10.90 3.57 12.32
C CYS A 95 9.81 3.66 13.39
N GLU A 96 8.60 3.30 13.03
CA GLU A 96 7.48 3.09 13.92
C GLU A 96 7.12 1.58 13.90
N PRO A 97 7.45 0.78 14.92
CA PRO A 97 7.39 -0.67 14.86
C PRO A 97 6.11 -1.30 15.44
N ASN A 98 5.12 -0.51 15.86
CA ASN A 98 4.01 -1.02 16.67
C ASN A 98 2.70 -1.17 15.89
N ALA A 99 2.53 -0.46 14.78
CA ALA A 99 1.29 -0.46 14.00
C ALA A 99 0.95 -1.85 13.46
N THR A 100 -0.28 -2.32 13.68
CA THR A 100 -0.76 -3.65 13.27
C THR A 100 -1.73 -3.59 12.08
N HIS A 101 -2.23 -2.41 11.73
CA HIS A 101 -3.14 -2.17 10.61
C HIS A 101 -3.05 -0.73 10.09
N THR A 102 -3.67 -0.45 8.94
CA THR A 102 -3.57 0.83 8.25
C THR A 102 -3.96 2.04 9.12
N GLY A 103 -4.99 1.93 9.96
CA GLY A 103 -5.38 3.03 10.86
C GLY A 103 -4.29 3.36 11.89
N GLU A 104 -3.64 2.35 12.47
CA GLU A 104 -2.50 2.55 13.37
C GLU A 104 -1.27 3.06 12.62
N ASN A 105 -1.01 2.60 11.39
CA ASN A 105 0.03 3.20 10.56
C ASN A 105 -0.17 4.72 10.42
N ILE A 106 -1.39 5.18 10.18
CA ILE A 106 -1.70 6.61 10.08
C ILE A 106 -1.49 7.32 11.43
N LEU A 107 -2.11 6.80 12.50
CA LEU A 107 -2.06 7.41 13.83
C LEU A 107 -0.63 7.50 14.37
N PHE A 108 0.10 6.39 14.36
CA PHE A 108 1.43 6.33 14.94
C PHE A 108 2.47 7.06 14.09
N SER A 109 2.27 7.14 12.77
CA SER A 109 3.09 8.01 11.91
C SER A 109 2.90 9.48 12.27
N ARG A 110 1.67 9.94 12.48
CA ARG A 110 1.38 11.31 12.91
C ARG A 110 2.06 11.63 14.25
N GLU A 111 1.99 10.71 15.21
CA GLU A 111 2.66 10.87 16.51
C GLU A 111 4.18 10.88 16.38
N MET A 112 4.74 10.00 15.54
CA MET A 112 6.18 9.93 15.31
C MET A 112 6.70 11.19 14.63
N MET A 113 6.00 11.69 13.61
CA MET A 113 6.36 12.93 12.92
C MET A 113 6.34 14.12 13.89
N ALA A 114 5.31 14.21 14.74
CA ALA A 114 5.23 15.27 15.77
C ALA A 114 6.39 15.16 16.80
N ARG A 115 6.71 13.96 17.27
CA ARG A 115 7.77 13.69 18.24
C ARG A 115 9.16 14.10 17.72
N HIS A 116 9.42 13.84 16.44
CA HIS A 116 10.70 14.15 15.82
C HIS A 116 10.72 15.51 15.12
N SER A 117 9.66 16.31 15.24
CA SER A 117 9.53 17.61 14.57
C SER A 117 9.78 17.54 13.06
N LEU A 118 9.33 16.45 12.42
CA LEU A 118 9.46 16.28 10.97
C LEU A 118 8.52 17.24 10.24
N ASP A 119 9.06 18.02 9.31
CA ASP A 119 8.22 18.87 8.46
C ASP A 119 7.27 17.99 7.64
N SER A 120 6.01 18.37 7.58
CA SER A 120 4.92 17.59 7.02
C SER A 120 3.95 18.40 6.18
N LYS A 121 4.41 19.50 5.57
CA LYS A 121 3.57 20.28 4.67
C LYS A 121 3.09 19.45 3.48
N HIS A 122 3.99 18.59 2.96
CA HIS A 122 3.65 17.65 1.91
C HIS A 122 4.46 16.36 2.05
N VAL A 123 3.83 15.19 1.97
CA VAL A 123 4.52 13.89 2.05
C VAL A 123 4.13 12.98 0.88
N ILE A 124 5.06 12.11 0.48
CA ILE A 124 4.79 10.99 -0.41
C ILE A 124 4.47 9.78 0.47
N VAL A 125 3.31 9.18 0.28
CA VAL A 125 2.92 7.96 0.98
C VAL A 125 3.12 6.76 0.07
N LEU A 126 3.87 5.76 0.53
CA LEU A 126 4.15 4.56 -0.25
C LEU A 126 3.44 3.34 0.32
N GLN A 127 2.87 2.56 -0.57
CA GLN A 127 2.27 1.26 -0.29
C GLN A 127 2.40 0.33 -1.52
N LYS A 128 1.92 -0.90 -1.42
CA LYS A 128 1.81 -1.82 -2.57
C LYS A 128 0.87 -1.26 -3.64
N PRO A 129 1.11 -1.55 -4.93
CA PRO A 129 0.32 -0.98 -6.02
C PRO A 129 -1.19 -1.10 -5.84
N TYR A 130 -1.67 -2.28 -5.50
CA TYR A 130 -3.11 -2.54 -5.33
C TYR A 130 -3.71 -1.99 -4.02
N MET A 131 -2.91 -1.29 -3.20
CA MET A 131 -3.36 -0.65 -1.96
C MET A 131 -3.39 0.88 -2.04
N GLU A 132 -2.96 1.51 -3.14
CA GLU A 132 -2.88 2.97 -3.26
C GLU A 132 -4.22 3.64 -2.94
N ARG A 133 -5.31 3.23 -3.59
CA ARG A 133 -6.64 3.83 -3.40
C ARG A 133 -7.16 3.66 -1.97
N ARG A 134 -7.02 2.49 -1.39
CA ARG A 134 -7.43 2.24 0.00
C ARG A 134 -6.61 3.08 0.98
N THR A 135 -5.31 3.18 0.75
CA THR A 135 -4.40 4.02 1.56
C THR A 135 -4.84 5.49 1.51
N ARG A 136 -5.10 6.02 0.30
CA ARG A 136 -5.64 7.37 0.13
C ARG A 136 -6.93 7.57 0.92
N ALA A 137 -7.93 6.74 0.67
CA ALA A 137 -9.24 6.86 1.31
C ALA A 137 -9.16 6.83 2.84
N SER A 138 -8.24 6.03 3.40
CA SER A 138 -8.02 5.96 4.84
C SER A 138 -7.36 7.24 5.37
N ILE A 139 -6.34 7.77 4.71
CA ILE A 139 -5.65 8.99 5.15
C ILE A 139 -6.58 10.21 5.05
N GLU A 140 -7.30 10.38 3.95
CA GLU A 140 -8.27 11.47 3.78
C GLU A 140 -9.29 11.53 4.91
N LYS A 141 -9.67 10.38 5.46
CA LYS A 141 -10.63 10.29 6.57
C LYS A 141 -9.98 10.52 7.93
N GLN A 142 -8.81 9.92 8.16
CA GLN A 142 -8.22 9.80 9.51
C GLN A 142 -7.16 10.89 9.78
N TRP A 143 -6.64 11.52 8.72
CA TRP A 143 -5.68 12.62 8.81
C TRP A 143 -5.96 13.68 7.72
N PRO A 144 -7.11 14.34 7.77
CA PRO A 144 -7.58 15.24 6.70
C PRO A 144 -6.69 16.48 6.51
N GLU A 145 -5.86 16.84 7.51
CA GLU A 145 -4.95 17.98 7.42
C GLU A 145 -3.66 17.66 6.66
N LEU A 146 -3.35 16.38 6.42
CA LEU A 146 -2.13 15.98 5.74
C LEU A 146 -2.24 16.28 4.24
N SER A 147 -1.30 17.04 3.71
CA SER A 147 -1.10 17.13 2.25
C SER A 147 -0.22 15.98 1.78
N PHE A 148 -0.70 15.17 0.83
CA PHE A 148 0.04 13.98 0.41
C PHE A 148 -0.25 13.57 -1.04
N ARG A 149 0.63 12.74 -1.57
CA ARG A 149 0.44 11.93 -2.78
C ARG A 149 0.71 10.48 -2.45
N VAL A 150 -0.06 9.58 -3.05
CA VAL A 150 0.16 8.14 -2.88
C VAL A 150 0.89 7.58 -4.09
N SER A 151 1.85 6.71 -3.84
CA SER A 151 2.60 6.01 -4.88
C SER A 151 2.96 4.59 -4.44
N SER A 152 3.47 3.84 -5.39
CA SER A 152 3.94 2.46 -5.19
C SER A 152 5.04 2.14 -6.19
N PRO A 153 5.77 1.02 -6.00
CA PRO A 153 6.71 0.54 -7.01
C PRO A 153 6.05 0.50 -8.40
N PRO A 154 6.71 1.03 -9.45
CA PRO A 154 6.13 1.12 -10.80
C PRO A 154 6.19 -0.23 -11.53
N ILE A 155 5.67 -1.28 -10.91
CA ILE A 155 5.67 -2.65 -11.42
C ILE A 155 4.30 -2.91 -12.06
N PRO A 156 4.21 -3.35 -13.32
CA PRO A 156 2.94 -3.74 -13.95
C PRO A 156 2.38 -5.03 -13.33
N MET A 157 1.06 -5.25 -13.48
CA MET A 157 0.35 -6.37 -12.86
C MET A 157 0.95 -7.75 -13.22
N ASP A 158 1.28 -7.95 -14.48
CA ASP A 158 1.82 -9.21 -15.01
C ASP A 158 3.24 -9.50 -14.51
N GLN A 159 3.98 -8.48 -14.10
CA GLN A 159 5.32 -8.58 -13.52
C GLN A 159 5.33 -8.48 -11.99
N TYR A 160 4.19 -8.20 -11.37
CA TYR A 160 4.10 -8.03 -9.92
C TYR A 160 4.29 -9.34 -9.14
N PRO A 161 3.77 -10.51 -9.60
CA PRO A 161 4.04 -11.79 -8.94
C PRO A 161 5.54 -12.08 -8.83
N ASN A 162 5.92 -12.73 -7.72
CA ASN A 162 7.29 -13.16 -7.44
C ASN A 162 7.27 -14.48 -6.66
N ASN A 163 8.41 -14.91 -6.15
CA ASN A 163 8.52 -16.18 -5.40
C ASN A 163 7.68 -16.22 -4.11
N SER A 164 7.28 -15.06 -3.58
CA SER A 164 6.50 -14.93 -2.32
C SER A 164 5.04 -14.57 -2.55
N ILE A 165 4.70 -14.02 -3.72
CA ILE A 165 3.35 -13.52 -4.06
C ILE A 165 3.00 -14.06 -5.44
N GLY A 166 2.16 -15.08 -5.51
CA GLY A 166 1.65 -15.63 -6.77
C GLY A 166 0.56 -14.74 -7.40
N MET A 167 0.23 -14.99 -8.67
CA MET A 167 -0.86 -14.26 -9.35
C MET A 167 -2.21 -14.48 -8.63
N ASP A 168 -2.51 -15.69 -8.22
CA ASP A 168 -3.75 -15.99 -7.48
C ASP A 168 -3.79 -15.26 -6.14
N ASP A 169 -2.67 -15.17 -5.41
CA ASP A 169 -2.59 -14.42 -4.15
C ASP A 169 -2.81 -12.92 -4.38
N LEU A 170 -2.27 -12.38 -5.47
CA LEU A 170 -2.48 -11.00 -5.88
C LEU A 170 -3.97 -10.73 -6.16
N ILE A 171 -4.64 -11.61 -6.93
CA ILE A 171 -6.07 -11.46 -7.23
C ILE A 171 -6.91 -11.51 -5.95
N HIS A 172 -6.67 -12.48 -5.08
CA HIS A 172 -7.32 -12.55 -3.77
C HIS A 172 -7.12 -11.27 -2.96
N ALA A 173 -5.91 -10.70 -2.98
CA ALA A 173 -5.60 -9.47 -2.26
C ALA A 173 -6.34 -8.25 -2.83
N MET A 174 -6.40 -8.11 -4.16
CA MET A 174 -7.13 -7.01 -4.82
C MET A 174 -8.63 -7.07 -4.52
N VAL A 175 -9.23 -8.26 -4.59
CA VAL A 175 -10.65 -8.46 -4.24
C VAL A 175 -10.88 -8.09 -2.78
N GLY A 176 -10.03 -8.54 -1.86
CA GLY A 176 -10.13 -8.19 -0.44
C GLY A 176 -9.92 -6.70 -0.17
N ASP A 177 -9.11 -6.02 -0.95
CA ASP A 177 -8.88 -4.58 -0.79
C ASP A 177 -10.05 -3.75 -1.35
N LEU A 178 -10.70 -4.18 -2.45
CA LEU A 178 -11.92 -3.53 -2.92
C LEU A 178 -13.08 -3.72 -1.91
N PHE A 179 -13.22 -4.92 -1.34
CA PHE A 179 -14.16 -5.13 -0.25
C PHE A 179 -13.93 -4.11 0.89
N ARG A 180 -12.66 -3.92 1.33
CA ARG A 180 -12.34 -2.98 2.41
C ARG A 180 -12.58 -1.51 2.04
N ILE A 181 -12.40 -1.13 0.78
CA ILE A 181 -12.74 0.22 0.31
C ILE A 181 -14.21 0.51 0.54
N ILE A 182 -15.10 -0.45 0.28
CA ILE A 182 -16.54 -0.33 0.50
C ILE A 182 -16.86 -0.37 2.01
N ASP A 183 -16.48 -1.45 2.67
CA ASP A 183 -16.81 -1.73 4.08
C ASP A 183 -16.27 -0.66 5.04
N TYR A 184 -15.07 -0.13 4.78
CA TYR A 184 -14.49 0.91 5.63
C TYR A 184 -15.14 2.28 5.43
N ALA A 185 -15.65 2.57 4.24
CA ALA A 185 -16.44 3.77 4.02
C ALA A 185 -17.76 3.71 4.79
N ASP A 186 -18.46 2.57 4.75
CA ASP A 186 -19.70 2.35 5.50
C ASP A 186 -19.48 2.42 7.02
N LYS A 187 -18.33 2.00 7.49
CA LYS A 187 -17.91 2.08 8.91
C LYS A 187 -17.34 3.45 9.32
N GLY A 188 -17.23 4.40 8.39
CA GLY A 188 -16.65 5.71 8.65
C GLY A 188 -15.13 5.72 8.91
N LEU A 189 -14.41 4.67 8.50
CA LEU A 189 -12.97 4.51 8.66
C LEU A 189 -12.17 5.02 7.45
N SER A 190 -12.84 5.24 6.31
CA SER A 190 -12.27 5.81 5.09
C SER A 190 -13.27 6.71 4.38
N THR A 191 -12.81 7.51 3.43
CA THR A 191 -13.69 8.25 2.52
C THR A 191 -14.31 7.30 1.50
N ALA A 192 -15.57 7.54 1.11
CA ALA A 192 -16.22 6.78 0.06
C ALA A 192 -15.51 7.01 -1.29
N GLN A 193 -15.33 5.94 -2.03
CA GLN A 193 -14.72 5.97 -3.35
C GLN A 193 -15.76 5.65 -4.42
N ILE A 194 -15.72 6.35 -5.56
CA ILE A 194 -16.56 6.02 -6.71
C ILE A 194 -16.04 4.73 -7.35
N ILE A 195 -16.88 3.71 -7.43
CA ILE A 195 -16.55 2.43 -8.06
C ILE A 195 -17.30 2.38 -9.40
N PRO A 196 -16.58 2.42 -10.54
CA PRO A 196 -17.21 2.27 -11.87
C PRO A 196 -17.90 0.91 -12.02
N SER A 197 -18.97 0.84 -12.80
CA SER A 197 -19.71 -0.41 -13.06
C SER A 197 -18.81 -1.54 -13.56
N LEU A 198 -17.88 -1.23 -14.46
CA LEU A 198 -16.90 -2.20 -14.97
C LEU A 198 -16.06 -2.84 -13.87
N VAL A 199 -15.64 -2.06 -12.87
CA VAL A 199 -14.88 -2.55 -11.71
C VAL A 199 -15.76 -3.38 -10.80
N HIS A 200 -17.01 -2.97 -10.61
CA HIS A 200 -17.99 -3.73 -9.84
C HIS A 200 -18.28 -5.10 -10.47
N ASP A 201 -18.49 -5.13 -11.79
CA ASP A 201 -18.71 -6.38 -12.53
C ASP A 201 -17.47 -7.30 -12.47
N ALA A 202 -16.28 -6.74 -12.63
CA ALA A 202 -15.02 -7.46 -12.50
C ALA A 202 -14.85 -8.07 -11.10
N TYR A 203 -15.19 -7.31 -10.06
CA TYR A 203 -15.15 -7.77 -8.66
C TYR A 203 -16.06 -8.97 -8.45
N HIS A 204 -17.33 -8.90 -8.88
CA HIS A 204 -18.27 -10.01 -8.73
C HIS A 204 -17.83 -11.23 -9.54
N HIS A 205 -17.34 -11.03 -10.76
CA HIS A 205 -16.82 -12.13 -11.58
C HIS A 205 -15.66 -12.87 -10.89
N LEU A 206 -14.75 -12.14 -10.24
CA LEU A 206 -13.64 -12.75 -9.47
C LEU A 206 -14.15 -13.44 -8.19
N MET A 207 -15.12 -12.84 -7.50
CA MET A 207 -15.76 -13.46 -6.33
C MET A 207 -16.44 -14.79 -6.69
N ASP A 208 -17.20 -14.82 -7.76
CA ASP A 208 -17.89 -16.03 -8.27
C ASP A 208 -16.88 -17.10 -8.72
N ALA A 209 -15.72 -16.68 -9.22
CA ALA A 209 -14.59 -17.57 -9.54
C ALA A 209 -13.81 -18.07 -8.32
N GLY A 210 -14.20 -17.66 -7.09
CA GLY A 210 -13.63 -18.15 -5.83
C GLY A 210 -12.52 -17.31 -5.22
N TYR A 211 -12.22 -16.12 -5.73
CA TYR A 211 -11.19 -15.23 -5.17
C TYR A 211 -11.69 -14.47 -3.93
N THR A 212 -12.00 -15.20 -2.85
CA THR A 212 -12.67 -14.66 -1.64
C THR A 212 -11.83 -14.77 -0.36
N ARG A 213 -10.56 -15.19 -0.43
CA ARG A 213 -9.71 -15.49 0.76
C ARG A 213 -9.66 -14.35 1.79
N TYR A 214 -9.70 -13.11 1.34
CA TYR A 214 -9.58 -11.92 2.18
C TYR A 214 -10.89 -11.12 2.32
N VAL A 215 -12.00 -11.71 1.91
CA VAL A 215 -13.34 -11.18 2.13
C VAL A 215 -13.95 -11.92 3.33
N PRO A 216 -14.43 -11.24 4.38
CA PRO A 216 -15.12 -11.87 5.49
C PRO A 216 -16.36 -12.67 5.02
N ARG A 217 -16.64 -13.79 5.67
CA ARG A 217 -17.84 -14.59 5.44
C ARG A 217 -19.02 -14.01 6.19
#